data_96ab32d5ebe2c96b4f278be7f2addcae
#
_entry.id   96ab32d5ebe2c96b4f278be7f2addcae
#
_cell.length_a   1.000
_cell.length_b   1.000
_cell.length_c   1.000
_cell.angle_alpha   90.00
_cell.angle_beta   90.00
_cell.angle_gamma   90.00
#
_symmetry.space_group_name_H-M   'P 1'
#
loop_
_entity.id
_entity.type
_entity.pdbx_description
1 polymer ?
#
loop_
_entity_poly.entity_id
_entity_poly.type
_entity_poly.pdbx_seq_one_letter_code
_entity_poly.pdbx_strand_id
1 'polypeptide(L)'
;MRLVVVGGSDAGISAALRARELDPGAEVTVVVADRYPNFSICGIPYHVSGEVADWRSLAHRSVAELEAAGLELRLGTVARRIDVADRQVQVIDPQGTEQLLAYDALVVATGALPVRPPVEGLRDEGGLGPEDGVHLLHSMDDLFALLRTLEERCPATAVVVGGGYIGLEMAEALRIRGL
;
A
#
# COMPACT_ATOMS: atom_id res chain seq x y z
N MET A 1 24.63 4.07 11.42
CA MET A 1 24.16 2.81 10.80
C MET A 1 23.20 3.18 9.66
N ARG A 2 23.35 2.56 8.47
CA ARG A 2 22.41 2.73 7.35
C ARG A 2 21.41 1.59 7.39
N LEU A 3 20.15 1.93 7.63
CA LEU A 3 19.03 0.98 7.59
C LEU A 3 18.21 1.24 6.32
N VAL A 4 18.02 0.23 5.50
CA VAL A 4 17.05 0.25 4.41
C VAL A 4 15.84 -0.58 4.81
N VAL A 5 14.64 -0.01 4.64
CA VAL A 5 13.36 -0.68 4.90
C VAL A 5 12.61 -0.75 3.57
N VAL A 6 12.24 -1.94 3.14
CA VAL A 6 11.44 -2.16 1.93
C VAL A 6 9.99 -2.43 2.35
N GLY A 7 9.13 -1.44 2.14
CA GLY A 7 7.72 -1.46 2.51
C GLY A 7 7.36 -0.31 3.46
N GLY A 8 6.33 0.46 3.10
CA GLY A 8 5.90 1.68 3.79
C GLY A 8 4.61 1.55 4.59
N SER A 9 4.11 0.34 4.86
CA SER A 9 2.98 0.10 5.75
C SER A 9 3.44 -0.05 7.21
N ASP A 10 2.54 -0.43 8.10
CA ASP A 10 2.74 -0.40 9.56
C ASP A 10 4.01 -1.11 10.03
N ALA A 11 4.32 -2.29 9.49
CA ALA A 11 5.49 -3.04 9.89
C ALA A 11 6.79 -2.31 9.54
N GLY A 12 6.91 -1.81 8.30
CA GLY A 12 8.10 -1.10 7.83
C GLY A 12 8.29 0.23 8.54
N ILE A 13 7.23 1.02 8.65
CA ILE A 13 7.29 2.33 9.33
C ILE A 13 7.57 2.17 10.83
N SER A 14 6.95 1.20 11.50
CA SER A 14 7.23 0.94 12.92
C SER A 14 8.67 0.53 13.15
N ALA A 15 9.24 -0.32 12.29
CA ALA A 15 10.65 -0.69 12.35
C ALA A 15 11.58 0.51 12.12
N ALA A 16 11.26 1.35 11.12
CA ALA A 16 12.03 2.54 10.80
C ALA A 16 12.05 3.56 11.95
N LEU A 17 10.87 3.87 12.51
CA LEU A 17 10.73 4.78 13.65
C LEU A 17 11.45 4.23 14.88
N ARG A 18 11.32 2.93 15.14
CA ARG A 18 12.01 2.31 16.27
C ARG A 18 13.52 2.34 16.13
N ALA A 19 14.05 2.19 14.92
CA ALA A 19 15.48 2.32 14.67
C ALA A 19 15.98 3.74 14.99
N ARG A 20 15.23 4.77 14.61
CA ARG A 20 15.55 6.18 14.93
C ARG A 20 15.46 6.48 16.41
N GLU A 21 14.50 5.90 17.13
CA GLU A 21 14.40 6.02 18.59
C GLU A 21 15.62 5.44 19.31
N LEU A 22 16.10 4.27 18.85
CA LEU A 22 17.24 3.56 19.45
C LEU A 22 18.58 4.19 19.09
N ASP A 23 18.71 4.69 17.88
CA ASP A 23 19.92 5.35 17.35
C ASP A 23 19.54 6.61 16.57
N PRO A 24 19.48 7.79 17.21
CA PRO A 24 19.19 9.05 16.53
C PRO A 24 20.19 9.41 15.40
N GLY A 25 21.36 8.77 15.36
CA GLY A 25 22.35 8.93 14.30
C GLY A 25 22.17 7.93 13.13
N ALA A 26 21.21 7.02 13.19
CA ALA A 26 20.96 6.09 12.09
C ALA A 26 20.40 6.83 10.86
N GLU A 27 20.93 6.52 9.69
CA GLU A 27 20.37 6.91 8.40
C GLU A 27 19.33 5.85 8.02
N VAL A 28 18.05 6.23 7.96
CA VAL A 28 16.95 5.29 7.70
C VAL A 28 16.23 5.69 6.42
N THR A 29 16.35 4.85 5.40
CA THR A 29 15.67 5.00 4.11
C THR A 29 14.54 3.98 4.01
N VAL A 30 13.31 4.44 3.75
CA VAL A 30 12.13 3.60 3.52
C VAL A 30 11.75 3.66 2.04
N VAL A 31 11.79 2.50 1.39
CA VAL A 31 11.40 2.33 -0.02
C VAL A 31 9.94 1.92 -0.07
N VAL A 32 9.11 2.74 -0.72
CA VAL A 32 7.65 2.56 -0.79
C VAL A 32 7.23 2.51 -2.25
N ALA A 33 6.64 1.40 -2.67
CA ALA A 33 6.26 1.19 -4.06
C ALA A 33 5.12 2.11 -4.53
N ASP A 34 4.25 2.51 -3.63
CA ASP A 34 3.17 3.48 -3.86
C ASP A 34 3.52 4.89 -3.30
N ARG A 35 2.51 5.73 -3.18
CA ARG A 35 2.65 7.13 -2.68
C ARG A 35 1.99 7.34 -1.32
N TYR A 36 1.56 6.25 -0.66
CA TYR A 36 0.69 6.31 0.51
C TYR A 36 1.34 5.58 1.71
N PRO A 37 2.43 6.12 2.27
CA PRO A 37 3.08 5.49 3.41
C PRO A 37 2.21 5.57 4.65
N ASN A 38 2.22 4.51 5.46
CA ASN A 38 1.58 4.42 6.77
C ASN A 38 0.05 4.65 6.77
N PHE A 39 -0.64 4.24 5.69
CA PHE A 39 -2.09 4.25 5.62
C PHE A 39 -2.70 3.01 6.25
N SER A 40 -3.81 3.21 6.97
CA SER A 40 -4.65 2.15 7.51
C SER A 40 -5.49 1.50 6.41
N ILE A 41 -5.05 0.36 5.90
CA ILE A 41 -5.81 -0.39 4.90
C ILE A 41 -7.14 -0.90 5.48
N CYS A 42 -7.19 -1.20 6.78
CA CYS A 42 -8.43 -1.56 7.48
C CYS A 42 -9.44 -0.40 7.55
N GLY A 43 -9.03 0.83 7.30
CA GLY A 43 -9.90 2.00 7.22
C GLY A 43 -10.62 2.16 5.88
N ILE A 44 -10.22 1.41 4.85
CA ILE A 44 -10.80 1.50 3.50
C ILE A 44 -12.32 1.31 3.49
N PRO A 45 -12.91 0.30 4.14
CA PRO A 45 -14.36 0.13 4.15
C PRO A 45 -15.11 1.33 4.72
N TYR A 46 -14.59 1.98 5.76
CA TYR A 46 -15.18 3.17 6.38
C TYR A 46 -15.12 4.40 5.48
N HIS A 47 -14.09 4.49 4.64
CA HIS A 47 -14.07 5.55 3.62
C HIS A 47 -15.03 5.23 2.47
N VAL A 48 -15.12 3.99 2.05
CA VAL A 48 -16.09 3.55 1.02
C VAL A 48 -17.52 3.77 1.50
N SER A 49 -17.88 3.48 2.75
CA SER A 49 -19.20 3.75 3.32
C SER A 49 -19.53 5.24 3.43
N GLY A 50 -18.51 6.11 3.48
CA GLY A 50 -18.66 7.55 3.71
C GLY A 50 -18.55 7.96 5.18
N GLU A 51 -18.38 7.03 6.12
CA GLU A 51 -18.16 7.34 7.55
C GLU A 51 -16.85 8.12 7.76
N VAL A 52 -15.82 7.79 7.01
CA VAL A 52 -14.58 8.56 6.92
C VAL A 52 -14.61 9.40 5.65
N ALA A 53 -14.92 10.67 5.77
CA ALA A 53 -15.11 11.55 4.62
C ALA A 53 -13.80 11.86 3.86
N ASP A 54 -12.71 12.09 4.58
CA ASP A 54 -11.40 12.39 3.97
C ASP A 54 -10.49 11.16 4.07
N TRP A 55 -10.13 10.58 2.93
CA TRP A 55 -9.21 9.45 2.85
C TRP A 55 -7.83 9.73 3.48
N ARG A 56 -7.42 11.00 3.55
CA ARG A 56 -6.15 11.39 4.17
C ARG A 56 -6.12 11.08 5.66
N SER A 57 -7.27 11.05 6.31
CA SER A 57 -7.38 10.66 7.73
C SER A 57 -7.16 9.17 7.98
N LEU A 58 -7.05 8.36 6.93
CA LEU A 58 -6.61 6.97 7.03
C LEU A 58 -5.10 6.85 7.28
N ALA A 59 -4.32 7.89 7.07
CA ALA A 59 -2.90 7.89 7.39
C ALA A 59 -2.71 7.94 8.91
N HIS A 60 -1.95 6.99 9.47
CA HIS A 60 -1.54 7.05 10.87
C HIS A 60 -0.55 8.19 11.13
N ARG A 61 0.29 8.49 10.14
CA ARG A 61 1.22 9.63 10.11
C ARG A 61 1.32 10.17 8.69
N SER A 62 1.40 11.47 8.58
CA SER A 62 1.68 12.13 7.32
C SER A 62 3.14 11.93 6.88
N VAL A 63 3.41 12.13 5.60
CA VAL A 63 4.78 12.14 5.05
C VAL A 63 5.66 13.12 5.83
N ALA A 64 5.16 14.34 6.10
CA ALA A 64 5.91 15.38 6.83
C ALA A 64 6.26 14.94 8.26
N GLU A 65 5.38 14.24 8.97
CA GLU A 65 5.67 13.72 10.31
C GLU A 65 6.73 12.62 10.27
N LEU A 66 6.69 11.74 9.26
CA LEU A 66 7.68 10.68 9.08
C LEU A 66 9.06 11.28 8.74
N GLU A 67 9.12 12.27 7.86
CA GLU A 67 10.35 12.99 7.53
C GLU A 67 10.89 13.78 8.73
N ALA A 68 10.03 14.44 9.51
CA ALA A 68 10.40 15.11 10.74
C ALA A 68 10.95 14.15 11.81
N ALA A 69 10.52 12.88 11.80
CA ALA A 69 11.10 11.83 12.62
C ALA A 69 12.47 11.32 12.11
N GLY A 70 12.96 11.89 11.00
CA GLY A 70 14.26 11.60 10.41
C GLY A 70 14.28 10.39 9.48
N LEU A 71 13.15 10.06 8.86
CA LEU A 71 13.08 9.03 7.81
C LEU A 71 13.27 9.67 6.44
N GLU A 72 14.08 9.05 5.59
CA GLU A 72 14.13 9.33 4.17
C GLU A 72 13.10 8.44 3.45
N LEU A 73 12.06 9.04 2.88
CA LEU A 73 11.01 8.32 2.17
C LEU A 73 11.26 8.32 0.66
N ARG A 74 11.37 7.14 0.06
CA ARG A 74 11.46 6.92 -1.39
C ARG A 74 10.11 6.43 -1.91
N LEU A 75 9.17 7.36 -2.12
CA LEU A 75 7.81 7.08 -2.57
C LEU A 75 7.76 6.78 -4.07
N GLY A 76 6.87 5.88 -4.49
CA GLY A 76 6.76 5.41 -5.87
C GLY A 76 7.97 4.63 -6.34
N THR A 77 8.81 4.17 -5.41
CA THR A 77 10.09 3.52 -5.70
C THR A 77 9.98 2.03 -5.43
N VAL A 78 10.28 1.22 -6.45
CA VAL A 78 10.14 -0.24 -6.38
C VAL A 78 11.50 -0.90 -6.13
N ALA A 79 11.60 -1.68 -5.06
CA ALA A 79 12.74 -2.55 -4.84
C ALA A 79 12.65 -3.77 -5.78
N ARG A 80 13.67 -3.97 -6.61
CA ARG A 80 13.71 -5.05 -7.63
C ARG A 80 14.55 -6.22 -7.20
N ARG A 81 15.67 -5.97 -6.57
CA ARG A 81 16.64 -6.99 -6.20
C ARG A 81 17.35 -6.64 -4.91
N ILE A 82 17.58 -7.64 -4.09
CA ILE A 82 18.45 -7.56 -2.92
C ILE A 82 19.72 -8.35 -3.22
N ASP A 83 20.85 -7.68 -3.14
CA ASP A 83 22.16 -8.32 -3.18
C ASP A 83 22.71 -8.40 -1.74
N VAL A 84 22.64 -9.61 -1.18
CA VAL A 84 23.06 -9.85 0.20
C VAL A 84 24.58 -9.84 0.34
N ALA A 85 25.30 -10.26 -0.71
CA ALA A 85 26.76 -10.30 -0.69
C ALA A 85 27.36 -8.90 -0.66
N ASP A 86 26.84 -8.01 -1.50
CA ASP A 86 27.28 -6.62 -1.60
C ASP A 86 26.51 -5.68 -0.66
N ARG A 87 25.52 -6.19 0.09
CA ARG A 87 24.63 -5.42 0.97
C ARG A 87 24.01 -4.21 0.26
N GLN A 88 23.36 -4.48 -0.86
CA GLN A 88 22.70 -3.46 -1.68
C GLN A 88 21.28 -3.86 -2.05
N VAL A 89 20.40 -2.86 -2.15
CA VAL A 89 19.06 -3.01 -2.73
C VAL A 89 19.02 -2.21 -4.02
N GLN A 90 18.72 -2.88 -5.14
CA GLN A 90 18.43 -2.24 -6.41
C GLN A 90 17.00 -1.74 -6.39
N VAL A 91 16.83 -0.44 -6.63
CA VAL A 91 15.52 0.22 -6.68
C VAL A 91 15.32 0.92 -8.01
N ILE A 92 14.07 1.09 -8.41
CA ILE A 92 13.69 1.87 -9.60
C ILE A 92 12.74 2.98 -9.11
N ASP A 93 13.12 4.23 -9.40
CA ASP A 93 12.32 5.40 -9.06
C ASP A 93 11.12 5.59 -10.03
N PRO A 94 10.20 6.54 -9.76
CA PRO A 94 9.06 6.81 -10.63
C PRO A 94 9.43 7.27 -12.06
N GLN A 95 10.67 7.72 -12.27
CA GLN A 95 11.20 8.14 -13.56
C GLN A 95 11.84 6.98 -14.34
N GLY A 96 11.88 5.79 -13.72
CA GLY A 96 12.51 4.60 -14.31
C GLY A 96 14.02 4.54 -14.09
N THR A 97 14.58 5.41 -13.24
CA THR A 97 16.02 5.42 -12.97
C THR A 97 16.39 4.34 -11.96
N GLU A 98 17.35 3.51 -12.31
CA GLU A 98 17.89 2.50 -11.40
C GLU A 98 18.91 3.10 -10.44
N GLN A 99 18.80 2.75 -9.18
CA GLN A 99 19.73 3.15 -8.11
C GLN A 99 20.07 1.95 -7.22
N LEU A 100 21.25 1.99 -6.61
CA LEU A 100 21.67 1.01 -5.61
C LEU A 100 21.73 1.68 -4.25
N LEU A 101 20.97 1.16 -3.29
CA LEU A 101 20.96 1.60 -1.91
C LEU A 101 21.81 0.63 -1.07
N ALA A 102 22.95 1.09 -0.60
CA ALA A 102 23.81 0.30 0.29
C ALA A 102 23.24 0.32 1.71
N TYR A 103 23.29 -0.82 2.41
CA TYR A 103 22.78 -0.96 3.77
C TYR A 103 23.76 -1.67 4.71
N ASP A 104 23.67 -1.33 5.99
CA ASP A 104 24.30 -2.09 7.07
C ASP A 104 23.29 -3.11 7.66
N ALA A 105 22.00 -2.73 7.68
CA ALA A 105 20.87 -3.60 8.01
C ALA A 105 19.71 -3.39 7.03
N LEU A 106 18.94 -4.45 6.79
CA LEU A 106 17.79 -4.44 5.87
C LEU A 106 16.56 -5.01 6.56
N VAL A 107 15.43 -4.31 6.45
CA VAL A 107 14.11 -4.82 6.84
C VAL A 107 13.27 -5.04 5.58
N VAL A 108 12.74 -6.25 5.42
CA VAL A 108 11.82 -6.61 4.33
C VAL A 108 10.41 -6.66 4.91
N ALA A 109 9.61 -5.64 4.61
CA ALA A 109 8.25 -5.43 5.11
C ALA A 109 7.26 -5.23 3.94
N THR A 110 7.40 -6.03 2.89
CA THR A 110 6.68 -5.89 1.61
C THR A 110 5.20 -6.24 1.68
N GLY A 111 4.72 -6.76 2.81
CA GLY A 111 3.33 -7.17 2.98
C GLY A 111 2.93 -8.35 2.10
N ALA A 112 1.70 -8.31 1.61
CA ALA A 112 1.13 -9.34 0.74
C ALA A 112 0.40 -8.70 -0.44
N LEU A 113 0.20 -9.46 -1.50
CA LEU A 113 -0.66 -9.07 -2.61
C LEU A 113 -1.95 -9.91 -2.58
N PRO A 114 -3.09 -9.35 -3.00
CA PRO A 114 -4.32 -10.12 -3.12
C PRO A 114 -4.14 -11.26 -4.12
N VAL A 115 -4.53 -12.45 -3.73
CA VAL A 115 -4.52 -13.60 -4.64
C VAL A 115 -5.73 -13.48 -5.55
N ARG A 116 -5.53 -13.55 -6.86
CA ARG A 116 -6.62 -13.70 -7.82
C ARG A 116 -7.18 -15.13 -7.71
N PRO A 117 -8.46 -15.28 -7.34
CA PRO A 117 -9.04 -16.62 -7.25
C PRO A 117 -9.08 -17.30 -8.63
N PRO A 118 -9.15 -18.65 -8.67
CA PRO A 118 -9.19 -19.40 -9.91
C PRO A 118 -10.58 -19.33 -10.60
N VAL A 119 -11.03 -18.12 -10.85
CA VAL A 119 -12.28 -17.83 -11.55
C VAL A 119 -11.96 -17.50 -13.01
N GLU A 120 -12.74 -18.02 -13.92
CA GLU A 120 -12.58 -17.72 -15.35
C GLU A 120 -12.72 -16.21 -15.61
N GLY A 121 -11.83 -15.66 -16.40
CA GLY A 121 -11.72 -14.21 -16.66
C GLY A 121 -10.89 -13.42 -15.66
N LEU A 122 -10.50 -13.99 -14.52
CA LEU A 122 -9.65 -13.29 -13.53
C LEU A 122 -8.18 -13.73 -13.56
N ARG A 123 -7.85 -14.85 -14.20
CA ARG A 123 -6.55 -15.52 -14.05
C ARG A 123 -5.40 -14.97 -14.87
N ASP A 124 -5.68 -14.39 -16.03
CA ASP A 124 -4.69 -14.13 -17.05
C ASP A 124 -4.25 -12.67 -17.10
N GLU A 125 -3.05 -12.41 -17.62
CA GLU A 125 -2.66 -11.08 -18.05
C GLU A 125 -3.67 -10.59 -19.10
N GLY A 126 -4.37 -9.50 -18.81
CA GLY A 126 -5.50 -9.00 -19.60
C GLY A 126 -6.87 -9.53 -19.17
N GLY A 127 -6.96 -10.26 -18.05
CA GLY A 127 -8.24 -10.60 -17.42
C GLY A 127 -9.00 -9.39 -16.88
N LEU A 128 -10.26 -9.60 -16.51
CA LEU A 128 -11.15 -8.56 -15.98
C LEU A 128 -10.51 -7.77 -14.84
N GLY A 129 -10.61 -6.46 -14.91
CA GLY A 129 -10.00 -5.50 -13.98
C GLY A 129 -10.92 -4.32 -13.63
N PRO A 130 -10.38 -3.24 -13.06
CA PRO A 130 -11.15 -2.06 -12.66
C PRO A 130 -11.97 -1.45 -13.80
N GLU A 131 -11.46 -1.47 -15.03
CA GLU A 131 -12.17 -1.01 -16.23
C GLU A 131 -13.40 -1.85 -16.57
N ASP A 132 -13.46 -3.09 -16.09
CA ASP A 132 -14.63 -3.97 -16.23
C ASP A 132 -15.54 -3.93 -14.99
N GLY A 133 -15.14 -3.17 -13.95
CA GLY A 133 -15.82 -3.12 -12.67
C GLY A 133 -15.42 -4.24 -11.71
N VAL A 134 -14.30 -4.90 -11.97
CA VAL A 134 -13.76 -5.98 -11.12
C VAL A 134 -12.57 -5.47 -10.33
N HIS A 135 -12.70 -5.45 -9.02
CA HIS A 135 -11.71 -4.89 -8.12
C HIS A 135 -11.16 -5.94 -7.15
N LEU A 136 -9.85 -5.97 -7.00
CA LEU A 136 -9.20 -6.48 -5.80
C LEU A 136 -9.03 -5.31 -4.85
N LEU A 137 -9.01 -5.55 -3.55
CA LEU A 137 -8.92 -4.47 -2.57
C LEU A 137 -7.85 -4.79 -1.54
N HIS A 138 -6.74 -4.05 -1.60
CA HIS A 138 -5.64 -4.17 -0.64
C HIS A 138 -4.82 -2.89 -0.48
N SER A 139 -4.88 -1.97 -1.44
CA SER A 139 -4.07 -0.76 -1.45
C SER A 139 -4.93 0.50 -1.56
N MET A 140 -4.32 1.67 -1.37
CA MET A 140 -4.99 2.95 -1.61
C MET A 140 -5.30 3.16 -3.10
N ASP A 141 -4.46 2.65 -4.00
CA ASP A 141 -4.73 2.71 -5.44
C ASP A 141 -5.96 1.86 -5.81
N ASP A 142 -6.14 0.69 -5.19
CA ASP A 142 -7.33 -0.13 -5.36
C ASP A 142 -8.58 0.61 -4.86
N LEU A 143 -8.48 1.29 -3.71
CA LEU A 143 -9.57 2.12 -3.19
C LEU A 143 -9.97 3.19 -4.20
N PHE A 144 -9.03 3.95 -4.74
CA PHE A 144 -9.33 5.01 -5.69
C PHE A 144 -9.90 4.48 -7.01
N ALA A 145 -9.43 3.32 -7.46
CA ALA A 145 -10.01 2.65 -8.64
C ALA A 145 -11.46 2.21 -8.36
N LEU A 146 -11.75 1.67 -7.19
CA LEU A 146 -13.10 1.29 -6.78
C LEU A 146 -14.03 2.52 -6.69
N LEU A 147 -13.60 3.58 -6.01
CA LEU A 147 -14.39 4.81 -5.87
C LEU A 147 -14.73 5.41 -7.23
N ARG A 148 -13.79 5.46 -8.16
CA ARG A 148 -14.02 5.91 -9.52
C ARG A 148 -15.10 5.09 -10.21
N THR A 149 -15.05 3.76 -10.11
CA THR A 149 -16.09 2.89 -10.67
C THR A 149 -17.46 3.17 -10.06
N LEU A 150 -17.54 3.35 -8.73
CA LEU A 150 -18.79 3.66 -8.05
C LEU A 150 -19.37 5.01 -8.46
N GLU A 151 -18.52 6.01 -8.68
CA GLU A 151 -18.92 7.37 -9.07
C GLU A 151 -19.30 7.49 -10.56
N GLU A 152 -18.48 6.90 -11.44
CA GLU A 152 -18.69 7.03 -12.89
C GLU A 152 -19.76 6.11 -13.43
N ARG A 153 -19.90 4.89 -12.90
CA ARG A 153 -20.83 3.88 -13.39
C ARG A 153 -22.14 3.82 -12.62
N CYS A 154 -22.16 4.36 -11.39
CA CYS A 154 -23.34 4.34 -10.51
C CYS A 154 -24.02 2.97 -10.48
N PRO A 155 -23.32 1.87 -10.17
CA PRO A 155 -23.90 0.53 -10.22
C PRO A 155 -25.04 0.40 -9.21
N ALA A 156 -26.09 -0.33 -9.57
CA ALA A 156 -27.22 -0.58 -8.69
C ALA A 156 -27.00 -1.78 -7.76
N THR A 157 -26.03 -2.62 -8.08
CA THR A 157 -25.71 -3.85 -7.32
C THR A 157 -24.21 -4.11 -7.35
N ALA A 158 -23.74 -4.78 -6.31
CA ALA A 158 -22.37 -5.27 -6.21
C ALA A 158 -22.35 -6.74 -5.79
N VAL A 159 -21.33 -7.47 -6.22
CA VAL A 159 -21.05 -8.83 -5.78
C VAL A 159 -19.72 -8.85 -5.07
N VAL A 160 -19.70 -9.32 -3.83
CA VAL A 160 -18.49 -9.51 -3.05
C VAL A 160 -18.11 -10.98 -3.06
N VAL A 161 -16.93 -11.29 -3.60
CA VAL A 161 -16.41 -12.65 -3.65
C VAL A 161 -15.45 -12.88 -2.49
N GLY A 162 -15.93 -13.60 -1.48
CA GLY A 162 -15.20 -13.91 -0.25
C GLY A 162 -15.92 -13.42 1.01
N GLY A 163 -16.14 -14.32 1.96
CA GLY A 163 -16.83 -14.07 3.23
C GLY A 163 -15.88 -13.91 4.44
N GLY A 164 -14.62 -13.52 4.20
CA GLY A 164 -13.69 -13.14 5.26
C GLY A 164 -13.96 -11.71 5.77
N TYR A 165 -13.18 -11.24 6.74
CA TYR A 165 -13.37 -9.92 7.37
C TYR A 165 -13.48 -8.79 6.34
N ILE A 166 -12.55 -8.70 5.41
CA ILE A 166 -12.54 -7.65 4.37
C ILE A 166 -13.82 -7.72 3.53
N GLY A 167 -14.23 -8.93 3.12
CA GLY A 167 -15.45 -9.11 2.30
C GLY A 167 -16.71 -8.69 3.05
N LEU A 168 -16.84 -9.01 4.33
CA LEU A 168 -17.99 -8.62 5.16
C LEU A 168 -18.03 -7.11 5.40
N GLU A 169 -16.90 -6.50 5.75
CA GLU A 169 -16.79 -5.05 5.92
C GLU A 169 -17.09 -4.29 4.63
N MET A 170 -16.61 -4.79 3.49
CA MET A 170 -16.92 -4.20 2.21
C MET A 170 -18.38 -4.38 1.79
N ALA A 171 -19.01 -5.53 2.09
CA ALA A 171 -20.43 -5.72 1.83
C ALA A 171 -21.29 -4.74 2.65
N GLU A 172 -20.93 -4.49 3.91
CA GLU A 172 -21.57 -3.48 4.75
C GLU A 172 -21.37 -2.08 4.19
N ALA A 173 -20.13 -1.71 3.84
CA ALA A 173 -19.80 -0.41 3.28
C ALA A 173 -20.56 -0.12 1.97
N LEU A 174 -20.63 -1.09 1.07
CA LEU A 174 -21.37 -0.95 -0.19
C LEU A 174 -22.87 -0.84 0.05
N ARG A 175 -23.42 -1.59 1.02
CA ARG A 175 -24.84 -1.48 1.40
C ARG A 175 -25.17 -0.11 2.01
N ILE A 176 -24.30 0.45 2.86
CA ILE A 176 -24.48 1.81 3.41
C ILE A 176 -24.47 2.83 2.27
N ARG A 177 -23.67 2.60 1.23
CA ARG A 177 -23.61 3.44 0.04
C ARG A 177 -24.81 3.28 -0.90
N GLY A 178 -25.68 2.29 -0.66
CA GLY A 178 -26.94 2.10 -1.39
C GLY A 178 -26.92 1.02 -2.48
N LEU A 179 -25.89 0.15 -2.50
CA LEU A 179 -25.81 -1.00 -3.42
C LEU A 179 -26.42 -2.24 -2.81
#